data_10cbabadd721c93dd0f88d731c71b71d
#
_entry.id   10cbabadd721c93dd0f88d731c71b71d
#
_cell.length_a   1.000
_cell.length_b   1.000
_cell.length_c   1.000
_cell.angle_alpha   90.00
_cell.angle_beta   90.00
_cell.angle_gamma   90.00
#
_symmetry.space_group_name_H-M   'P 1'
#
loop_
_entity.id
_entity.type
_entity.pdbx_description
1 polymer ?
#
loop_
_entity_poly.entity_id
_entity_poly.type
_entity_poly.pdbx_seq_one_letter_code
_entity_poly.pdbx_strand_id
1 'polypeptide(L)'
;MLDFYTDYSKWTDELFGVKKPIIAMCHLLPLPGDPYYDEEGGMEKVIERAGKDVEALQNGGVDGIMFSNEYSLPYLTKIEAITIGSMAYVIGRLKENVLRIPYGVNCLWDPIASLDLAKAVDGRFIREIISGVYASDFGIWDTDPGATARYRHRIGADDVKMLYNIVPEAAKYLTDRDIASIAKTTEFNCRPDAICVSGLTAGEETDTQVLTQVKKSLKKTPVFCNTGCNKDNIVRQLSASDGAVCATTFKTDGKFENPVDESRVREFMDIVKEYRKTL
;
A
#
# COMPACT_ATOMS: atom_id res chain seq x y z
N MET A 1 -18.92 -2.90 27.69
CA MET A 1 -19.19 -3.92 26.64
C MET A 1 -18.10 -3.74 25.59
N LEU A 2 -17.24 -4.76 25.40
CA LEU A 2 -16.22 -4.70 24.37
C LEU A 2 -16.94 -4.65 23.00
N ASP A 3 -16.87 -3.52 22.32
CA ASP A 3 -17.36 -3.43 20.93
C ASP A 3 -16.35 -4.13 20.03
N PHE A 4 -16.57 -5.42 19.83
CA PHE A 4 -15.76 -6.24 18.93
C PHE A 4 -15.86 -5.82 17.46
N TYR A 5 -16.71 -4.87 17.15
CA TYR A 5 -16.98 -4.38 15.80
C TYR A 5 -16.88 -2.85 15.76
N THR A 6 -15.79 -2.30 16.27
CA THR A 6 -15.43 -0.90 16.02
C THR A 6 -15.59 -0.62 14.52
N ASP A 7 -16.23 0.49 14.18
CA ASP A 7 -16.46 0.86 12.79
C ASP A 7 -15.14 1.32 12.18
N TYR A 8 -14.42 0.38 11.58
CA TYR A 8 -13.15 0.64 10.92
C TYR A 8 -13.29 1.38 9.60
N SER A 9 -14.51 1.61 9.08
CA SER A 9 -14.70 2.31 7.81
C SER A 9 -14.45 3.82 7.90
N LYS A 10 -14.57 4.41 9.08
CA LYS A 10 -14.48 5.86 9.26
C LYS A 10 -13.08 6.43 9.13
N TRP A 11 -12.05 5.64 9.43
CA TRP A 11 -10.68 6.15 9.39
C TRP A 11 -10.25 6.61 8.00
N THR A 12 -10.79 6.02 6.93
CA THR A 12 -10.50 6.44 5.55
C THR A 12 -11.00 7.85 5.29
N ASP A 13 -12.25 8.14 5.69
CA ASP A 13 -12.84 9.46 5.54
C ASP A 13 -12.14 10.49 6.45
N GLU A 14 -11.80 10.09 7.67
CA GLU A 14 -11.10 10.95 8.65
C GLU A 14 -9.68 11.30 8.18
N LEU A 15 -8.95 10.33 7.60
CA LEU A 15 -7.56 10.53 7.17
C LEU A 15 -7.45 11.28 5.84
N PHE A 16 -8.28 10.90 4.87
CA PHE A 16 -8.16 11.41 3.50
C PHE A 16 -9.15 12.53 3.18
N GLY A 17 -10.20 12.71 4.00
CA GLY A 17 -11.23 13.75 3.78
C GLY A 17 -12.15 13.51 2.58
N VAL A 18 -12.06 12.32 1.96
CA VAL A 18 -12.81 11.95 0.75
C VAL A 18 -13.28 10.51 0.81
N LYS A 19 -14.35 10.21 0.11
CA LYS A 19 -14.78 8.82 -0.11
C LYS A 19 -13.91 8.15 -1.17
N LYS A 20 -13.65 6.86 -0.99
CA LYS A 20 -12.91 6.02 -1.94
C LYS A 20 -11.54 6.61 -2.32
N PRO A 21 -10.64 6.80 -1.32
CA PRO A 21 -9.35 7.42 -1.54
C PRO A 21 -8.46 6.63 -2.52
N ILE A 22 -7.64 7.37 -3.26
CA ILE A 22 -6.57 6.85 -4.10
C ILE A 22 -5.24 7.06 -3.38
N ILE A 23 -4.61 5.95 -3.02
CA ILE A 23 -3.25 5.92 -2.47
C ILE A 23 -2.29 5.64 -3.62
N ALA A 24 -1.38 6.55 -3.89
CA ALA A 24 -0.37 6.38 -4.93
C ALA A 24 0.95 5.88 -4.36
N MET A 25 1.59 4.93 -5.04
CA MET A 25 2.90 4.45 -4.64
C MET A 25 4.00 5.40 -5.10
N CYS A 26 4.88 5.78 -4.19
CA CYS A 26 6.18 6.37 -4.49
C CYS A 26 7.25 5.29 -4.35
N HIS A 27 7.71 4.76 -5.48
CA HIS A 27 8.72 3.71 -5.55
C HIS A 27 10.11 4.33 -5.43
N LEU A 28 10.81 4.02 -4.34
CA LEU A 28 12.18 4.48 -4.12
C LEU A 28 13.16 3.73 -5.03
N LEU A 29 14.10 4.44 -5.62
CA LEU A 29 15.23 3.84 -6.32
C LEU A 29 15.99 2.88 -5.39
N PRO A 30 16.82 1.97 -5.93
CA PRO A 30 17.62 1.05 -5.10
C PRO A 30 18.36 1.80 -4.00
N LEU A 31 18.36 1.23 -2.80
CA LEU A 31 18.89 1.82 -1.58
C LEU A 31 20.27 1.23 -1.25
N PRO A 32 21.07 1.86 -0.37
CA PRO A 32 22.32 1.29 0.11
C PRO A 32 22.13 -0.14 0.61
N GLY A 33 22.96 -1.07 0.12
CA GLY A 33 22.85 -2.51 0.35
C GLY A 33 22.13 -3.28 -0.76
N ASP A 34 21.32 -2.61 -1.59
CA ASP A 34 20.70 -3.27 -2.74
C ASP A 34 21.71 -3.53 -3.87
N PRO A 35 21.60 -4.66 -4.59
CA PRO A 35 22.52 -5.00 -5.69
C PRO A 35 22.59 -3.97 -6.82
N TYR A 36 21.54 -3.20 -7.01
CA TYR A 36 21.43 -2.18 -8.07
C TYR A 36 21.54 -0.75 -7.56
N TYR A 37 22.02 -0.56 -6.32
CA TYR A 37 22.25 0.78 -5.78
C TYR A 37 23.32 1.52 -6.59
N ASP A 38 23.02 2.78 -6.93
CA ASP A 38 23.93 3.66 -7.65
C ASP A 38 24.84 4.40 -6.66
N GLU A 39 26.03 3.84 -6.43
CA GLU A 39 27.00 4.41 -5.49
C GLU A 39 27.47 5.84 -5.89
N GLU A 40 27.55 6.14 -7.20
CA GLU A 40 27.95 7.46 -7.69
C GLU A 40 26.86 8.51 -7.48
N GLY A 41 25.61 8.16 -7.82
CA GLY A 41 24.46 9.04 -7.61
C GLY A 41 24.06 9.17 -6.15
N GLY A 42 24.35 8.17 -5.36
CA GLY A 42 24.14 8.14 -3.91
C GLY A 42 22.69 8.37 -3.48
N MET A 43 22.53 8.65 -2.20
CA MET A 43 21.21 8.93 -1.61
C MET A 43 20.58 10.23 -2.14
N GLU A 44 21.36 11.20 -2.60
CA GLU A 44 20.81 12.45 -3.16
C GLU A 44 20.02 12.17 -4.45
N LYS A 45 20.47 11.23 -5.29
CA LYS A 45 19.71 10.80 -6.48
C LYS A 45 18.39 10.13 -6.10
N VAL A 46 18.38 9.32 -5.05
CA VAL A 46 17.15 8.69 -4.53
C VAL A 46 16.17 9.76 -4.04
N ILE A 47 16.64 10.72 -3.25
CA ILE A 47 15.83 11.82 -2.69
C ILE A 47 15.27 12.69 -3.81
N GLU A 48 16.09 13.08 -4.78
CA GLU A 48 15.68 13.93 -5.90
C GLU A 48 14.59 13.24 -6.74
N ARG A 49 14.76 11.95 -7.04
CA ARG A 49 13.76 11.19 -7.80
C ARG A 49 12.47 11.06 -7.00
N ALA A 50 12.53 10.67 -5.74
CA ALA A 50 11.37 10.54 -4.88
C ALA A 50 10.63 11.88 -4.70
N GLY A 51 11.37 12.99 -4.57
CA GLY A 51 10.81 14.33 -4.47
C GLY A 51 10.00 14.71 -5.71
N LYS A 52 10.55 14.50 -6.91
CA LYS A 52 9.85 14.76 -8.18
C LYS A 52 8.59 13.88 -8.32
N ASP A 53 8.69 12.59 -7.96
CA ASP A 53 7.55 11.68 -8.02
C ASP A 53 6.46 12.11 -7.03
N VAL A 54 6.81 12.50 -5.80
CA VAL A 54 5.87 13.02 -4.79
C VAL A 54 5.19 14.30 -5.24
N GLU A 55 5.93 15.26 -5.81
CA GLU A 55 5.36 16.50 -6.33
C GLU A 55 4.35 16.22 -7.45
N ALA A 56 4.71 15.38 -8.43
CA ALA A 56 3.85 15.01 -9.53
C ALA A 56 2.56 14.30 -9.05
N LEU A 57 2.68 13.40 -8.07
CA LEU A 57 1.52 12.72 -7.47
C LEU A 57 0.59 13.71 -6.77
N GLN A 58 1.11 14.60 -5.93
CA GLN A 58 0.31 15.58 -5.19
C GLN A 58 -0.34 16.61 -6.11
N ASN A 59 0.41 17.13 -7.08
CA ASN A 59 -0.08 18.11 -8.05
C ASN A 59 -1.16 17.48 -8.98
N GLY A 60 -1.05 16.19 -9.29
CA GLY A 60 -2.07 15.42 -9.99
C GLY A 60 -3.31 15.15 -9.16
N GLY A 61 -3.23 15.30 -7.83
CA GLY A 61 -4.37 15.32 -6.93
C GLY A 61 -4.72 13.98 -6.28
N VAL A 62 -3.75 13.08 -6.06
CA VAL A 62 -3.96 11.85 -5.27
C VAL A 62 -4.26 12.18 -3.81
N ASP A 63 -4.92 11.27 -3.11
CA ASP A 63 -5.40 11.51 -1.74
C ASP A 63 -4.37 11.10 -0.68
N GLY A 64 -3.48 10.18 -1.01
CA GLY A 64 -2.40 9.73 -0.14
C GLY A 64 -1.23 9.14 -0.92
N ILE A 65 -0.07 9.04 -0.27
CA ILE A 65 1.14 8.47 -0.84
C ILE A 65 1.61 7.31 0.03
N MET A 66 2.14 6.27 -0.61
CA MET A 66 2.82 5.17 0.07
C MET A 66 4.25 5.03 -0.47
N PHE A 67 5.23 5.26 0.39
CA PHE A 67 6.63 5.03 0.06
C PHE A 67 6.94 3.53 0.12
N SER A 68 7.63 3.02 -0.90
CA SER A 68 8.01 1.61 -0.97
C SER A 68 9.41 1.45 -1.53
N ASN A 69 10.16 0.49 -1.01
CA ASN A 69 11.46 0.06 -1.54
C ASN A 69 11.30 -0.86 -2.76
N GLU A 70 10.44 -0.48 -3.68
CA GLU A 70 10.01 -1.33 -4.82
C GLU A 70 11.15 -1.69 -5.77
N TYR A 71 12.20 -0.87 -5.85
CA TYR A 71 13.36 -1.19 -6.69
C TYR A 71 14.49 -1.91 -5.94
N SER A 72 14.29 -2.31 -4.68
CA SER A 72 15.22 -3.16 -3.91
C SER A 72 15.17 -4.62 -4.37
N LEU A 73 15.51 -4.85 -5.62
CA LEU A 73 15.51 -6.17 -6.25
C LEU A 73 16.89 -6.87 -6.10
N PRO A 74 16.88 -8.24 -5.86
CA PRO A 74 15.74 -9.11 -5.49
C PRO A 74 15.25 -8.84 -4.07
N TYR A 75 13.94 -9.01 -3.86
CA TYR A 75 13.31 -8.67 -2.59
C TYR A 75 13.73 -9.56 -1.43
N LEU A 76 13.75 -8.96 -0.23
CA LEU A 76 13.94 -9.65 1.03
C LEU A 76 12.59 -9.86 1.73
N THR A 77 12.44 -10.97 2.45
CA THR A 77 11.29 -11.21 3.34
C THR A 77 11.55 -10.71 4.78
N LYS A 78 12.79 -10.31 5.06
CA LYS A 78 13.21 -9.64 6.28
C LYS A 78 14.12 -8.48 5.90
N ILE A 79 13.68 -7.28 6.24
CA ILE A 79 14.33 -6.05 5.83
C ILE A 79 15.50 -5.72 6.76
N GLU A 80 16.62 -5.35 6.16
CA GLU A 80 17.82 -4.95 6.88
C GLU A 80 17.70 -3.53 7.45
N ALA A 81 18.39 -3.26 8.55
CA ALA A 81 18.36 -1.95 9.22
C ALA A 81 18.82 -0.81 8.30
N ILE A 82 19.73 -1.08 7.36
CA ILE A 82 20.20 -0.06 6.40
C ILE A 82 19.07 0.40 5.48
N THR A 83 18.20 -0.50 5.02
CA THR A 83 17.05 -0.17 4.19
C THR A 83 16.05 0.71 4.96
N ILE A 84 15.72 0.33 6.23
CA ILE A 84 14.84 1.13 7.10
C ILE A 84 15.43 2.53 7.30
N GLY A 85 16.73 2.62 7.64
CA GLY A 85 17.44 3.88 7.84
C GLY A 85 17.45 4.75 6.61
N SER A 86 17.70 4.16 5.43
CA SER A 86 17.71 4.86 4.14
C SER A 86 16.31 5.39 3.77
N MET A 87 15.26 4.58 3.93
CA MET A 87 13.88 5.01 3.72
C MET A 87 13.49 6.14 4.67
N ALA A 88 13.85 6.02 5.96
CA ALA A 88 13.58 7.06 6.97
C ALA A 88 14.27 8.38 6.60
N TYR A 89 15.51 8.31 6.11
CA TYR A 89 16.26 9.48 5.67
C TYR A 89 15.60 10.18 4.48
N VAL A 90 15.21 9.41 3.44
CA VAL A 90 14.47 9.95 2.27
C VAL A 90 13.18 10.63 2.72
N ILE A 91 12.34 9.92 3.48
CA ILE A 91 11.04 10.43 3.90
C ILE A 91 11.18 11.65 4.80
N GLY A 92 12.15 11.65 5.72
CA GLY A 92 12.46 12.80 6.58
C GLY A 92 12.81 14.06 5.78
N ARG A 93 13.68 13.92 4.76
CA ARG A 93 14.05 15.01 3.86
C ARG A 93 12.85 15.55 3.06
N LEU A 94 11.95 14.68 2.61
CA LEU A 94 10.75 15.08 1.86
C LEU A 94 9.65 15.65 2.76
N LYS A 95 9.50 15.14 3.97
CA LYS A 95 8.49 15.60 4.93
C LYS A 95 8.61 17.09 5.24
N GLU A 96 9.81 17.60 5.38
CA GLU A 96 10.05 19.00 5.71
C GLU A 96 9.70 19.96 4.58
N ASN A 97 9.88 19.54 3.33
CA ASN A 97 9.90 20.44 2.19
C ASN A 97 8.85 20.16 1.11
N VAL A 98 8.37 18.93 0.99
CA VAL A 98 7.59 18.48 -0.16
C VAL A 98 6.25 17.87 0.23
N LEU A 99 6.20 17.02 1.27
CA LEU A 99 5.00 16.28 1.64
C LEU A 99 3.89 17.19 2.20
N ARG A 100 2.68 17.11 1.62
CA ARG A 100 1.52 17.94 1.98
C ARG A 100 0.25 17.14 2.25
N ILE A 101 0.24 15.84 1.92
CA ILE A 101 -0.91 14.95 2.07
C ILE A 101 -0.56 13.75 2.95
N PRO A 102 -1.54 13.00 3.47
CA PRO A 102 -1.28 11.81 4.27
C PRO A 102 -0.40 10.80 3.53
N TYR A 103 0.51 10.17 4.26
CA TYR A 103 1.39 9.15 3.70
C TYR A 103 1.54 7.95 4.62
N GLY A 104 1.87 6.83 3.99
CA GLY A 104 2.22 5.56 4.61
C GLY A 104 3.51 5.00 4.05
N VAL A 105 3.90 3.84 4.53
CA VAL A 105 5.13 3.17 4.14
C VAL A 105 4.91 1.67 3.91
N ASN A 106 5.78 1.08 3.10
CA ASN A 106 5.76 -0.33 2.79
C ASN A 106 7.22 -0.80 2.61
N CYS A 107 7.77 -1.43 3.64
CA CYS A 107 9.07 -2.11 3.58
C CYS A 107 8.83 -3.55 3.08
N LEU A 108 8.83 -3.75 1.77
CA LEU A 108 8.53 -5.03 1.13
C LEU A 108 9.51 -6.13 1.57
N TRP A 109 9.14 -7.21 2.22
CA TRP A 109 7.82 -7.65 2.62
C TRP A 109 7.80 -7.89 4.14
N ASP A 110 8.14 -6.87 4.92
CA ASP A 110 8.33 -7.02 6.38
C ASP A 110 7.40 -6.07 7.16
N PRO A 111 6.30 -6.58 7.73
CA PRO A 111 5.36 -5.76 8.47
C PRO A 111 5.96 -5.13 9.74
N ILE A 112 6.96 -5.75 10.34
CA ILE A 112 7.64 -5.20 11.52
C ILE A 112 8.50 -4.02 11.11
N ALA A 113 9.31 -4.16 10.05
CA ALA A 113 10.10 -3.07 9.50
C ALA A 113 9.22 -1.89 9.04
N SER A 114 8.06 -2.20 8.43
CA SER A 114 7.09 -1.18 8.02
C SER A 114 6.50 -0.43 9.21
N LEU A 115 6.20 -1.11 10.33
CA LEU A 115 5.73 -0.46 11.57
C LEU A 115 6.82 0.41 12.20
N ASP A 116 8.07 -0.07 12.26
CA ASP A 116 9.21 0.69 12.77
C ASP A 116 9.42 1.97 11.96
N LEU A 117 9.45 1.84 10.64
CA LEU A 117 9.58 2.98 9.74
C LEU A 117 8.40 3.95 9.88
N ALA A 118 7.16 3.45 9.83
CA ALA A 118 5.98 4.29 9.98
C ALA A 118 6.01 5.10 11.27
N LYS A 119 6.37 4.45 12.39
CA LYS A 119 6.49 5.12 13.68
C LYS A 119 7.59 6.18 13.70
N ALA A 120 8.74 5.89 13.07
CA ALA A 120 9.89 6.79 13.04
C ALA A 120 9.64 8.07 12.20
N VAL A 121 8.82 7.95 11.13
CA VAL A 121 8.59 9.06 10.19
C VAL A 121 7.19 9.67 10.28
N ASP A 122 6.35 9.29 11.26
CA ASP A 122 4.94 9.67 11.40
C ASP A 122 4.06 9.22 10.21
N GLY A 123 4.38 8.09 9.61
CA GLY A 123 3.55 7.44 8.59
C GLY A 123 2.21 7.00 9.18
N ARG A 124 1.14 7.18 8.43
CA ARG A 124 -0.22 6.97 8.94
C ARG A 124 -0.76 5.58 8.66
N PHE A 125 -0.15 4.85 7.75
CA PHE A 125 -0.55 3.49 7.38
C PHE A 125 0.61 2.69 6.81
N ILE A 126 0.47 1.37 6.90
CA ILE A 126 1.32 0.38 6.22
C ILE A 126 0.46 -0.55 5.40
N ARG A 127 1.04 -1.18 4.36
CA ARG A 127 0.38 -2.23 3.58
C ARG A 127 1.31 -3.43 3.48
N GLU A 128 0.91 -4.57 4.05
CA GLU A 128 1.79 -5.73 4.11
C GLU A 128 1.02 -7.05 4.08
N ILE A 129 1.74 -8.16 3.90
CA ILE A 129 1.24 -9.52 4.10
C ILE A 129 1.37 -9.83 5.58
N ILE A 130 0.28 -9.67 6.34
CA ILE A 130 0.28 -9.79 7.81
C ILE A 130 -0.46 -11.06 8.27
N SER A 131 -1.32 -11.63 7.42
CA SER A 131 -2.09 -12.83 7.75
C SER A 131 -2.00 -13.87 6.66
N GLY A 132 -2.10 -15.13 7.05
CA GLY A 132 -2.06 -16.29 6.16
C GLY A 132 -0.68 -16.92 6.05
N VAL A 133 -0.63 -18.02 5.31
CA VAL A 133 0.60 -18.73 4.97
C VAL A 133 0.62 -18.98 3.47
N TYR A 134 1.72 -18.59 2.81
CA TYR A 134 1.81 -18.60 1.35
C TYR A 134 3.13 -19.22 0.89
N ALA A 135 3.06 -19.98 -0.21
CA ALA A 135 4.24 -20.35 -0.99
C ALA A 135 4.42 -19.33 -2.13
N SER A 136 5.61 -18.79 -2.26
CA SER A 136 5.94 -17.76 -3.26
C SER A 136 7.32 -17.96 -3.85
N ASP A 137 7.69 -17.13 -4.83
CA ASP A 137 9.03 -17.09 -5.40
C ASP A 137 10.11 -16.66 -4.38
N PHE A 138 9.69 -16.05 -3.26
CA PHE A 138 10.55 -15.62 -2.15
C PHE A 138 10.61 -16.64 -1.00
N GLY A 139 10.05 -17.84 -1.19
CA GLY A 139 9.93 -18.86 -0.16
C GLY A 139 8.55 -18.89 0.50
N ILE A 140 8.52 -19.27 1.76
CA ILE A 140 7.28 -19.38 2.53
C ILE A 140 7.07 -18.12 3.37
N TRP A 141 5.91 -17.48 3.22
CA TRP A 141 5.43 -16.48 4.16
C TRP A 141 4.62 -17.14 5.25
N ASP A 142 5.21 -17.23 6.42
CA ASP A 142 4.59 -17.69 7.66
C ASP A 142 4.35 -16.47 8.56
N THR A 143 3.10 -16.01 8.58
CA THR A 143 2.73 -14.75 9.24
C THR A 143 2.22 -14.96 10.66
N ASP A 144 2.43 -13.97 11.53
CA ASP A 144 1.84 -13.92 12.87
C ASP A 144 1.13 -12.56 13.09
N PRO A 145 -0.15 -12.45 12.71
CA PRO A 145 -0.93 -11.22 12.88
C PRO A 145 -1.08 -10.83 14.36
N GLY A 146 -1.11 -11.82 15.25
CA GLY A 146 -1.20 -11.58 16.69
C GLY A 146 0.05 -10.95 17.26
N ALA A 147 1.23 -11.42 16.86
CA ALA A 147 2.51 -10.82 17.25
C ALA A 147 2.67 -9.43 16.63
N THR A 148 2.32 -9.25 15.36
CA THR A 148 2.39 -7.96 14.66
C THR A 148 1.50 -6.91 15.34
N ALA A 149 0.26 -7.24 15.69
CA ALA A 149 -0.64 -6.32 16.38
C ALA A 149 -0.13 -5.93 17.77
N ARG A 150 0.43 -6.88 18.53
CA ARG A 150 1.04 -6.59 19.82
C ARG A 150 2.32 -5.77 19.69
N TYR A 151 3.09 -5.99 18.65
CA TYR A 151 4.26 -5.18 18.35
C TYR A 151 3.87 -3.74 18.08
N ARG A 152 2.88 -3.50 17.19
CA ARG A 152 2.32 -2.16 16.93
C ARG A 152 1.97 -1.44 18.23
N HIS A 153 1.24 -2.10 19.12
CA HIS A 153 0.87 -1.53 20.43
C HIS A 153 2.09 -1.21 21.29
N ARG A 154 3.04 -2.15 21.38
CA ARG A 154 4.25 -2.01 22.23
C ARG A 154 5.12 -0.82 21.84
N ILE A 155 5.23 -0.50 20.55
CA ILE A 155 6.00 0.65 20.06
C ILE A 155 5.17 1.96 20.03
N GLY A 156 3.93 1.94 20.52
CA GLY A 156 3.05 3.11 20.55
C GLY A 156 2.61 3.57 19.15
N ALA A 157 2.39 2.63 18.21
CA ALA A 157 1.96 2.90 16.84
C ALA A 157 0.49 2.53 16.59
N ASP A 158 -0.37 2.61 17.60
CA ASP A 158 -1.79 2.24 17.48
C ASP A 158 -2.56 3.11 16.48
N ASP A 159 -2.07 4.29 16.19
CA ASP A 159 -2.60 5.22 15.19
C ASP A 159 -2.20 4.85 13.75
N VAL A 160 -1.17 4.02 13.56
CA VAL A 160 -0.76 3.51 12.25
C VAL A 160 -1.74 2.45 11.77
N LYS A 161 -2.41 2.69 10.65
CA LYS A 161 -3.38 1.77 10.06
C LYS A 161 -2.69 0.64 9.32
N MET A 162 -3.12 -0.59 9.54
CA MET A 162 -2.57 -1.78 8.89
C MET A 162 -3.51 -2.27 7.78
N LEU A 163 -3.07 -2.10 6.53
CA LEU A 163 -3.74 -2.62 5.34
C LEU A 163 -3.18 -4.00 5.01
N TYR A 164 -4.01 -5.04 5.16
CA TYR A 164 -3.60 -6.42 4.95
C TYR A 164 -3.75 -6.82 3.49
N ASN A 165 -2.66 -7.09 2.81
CA ASN A 165 -2.70 -7.70 1.48
C ASN A 165 -2.97 -9.20 1.65
N ILE A 166 -4.17 -9.64 1.28
CA ILE A 166 -4.58 -11.04 1.33
C ILE A 166 -4.44 -11.69 -0.05
N VAL A 167 -3.94 -12.92 -0.09
CA VAL A 167 -3.68 -13.65 -1.34
C VAL A 167 -2.89 -12.76 -2.32
N PRO A 168 -1.65 -12.39 -1.95
CA PRO A 168 -0.86 -11.47 -2.75
C PRO A 168 -0.47 -12.11 -4.10
N GLU A 169 -0.14 -11.25 -5.06
CA GLU A 169 0.43 -11.64 -6.34
C GLU A 169 1.71 -12.49 -6.16
N ALA A 170 2.02 -13.33 -7.14
CA ALA A 170 3.16 -14.25 -7.14
C ALA A 170 3.21 -15.22 -5.95
N ALA A 171 2.06 -15.49 -5.30
CA ALA A 171 1.98 -16.40 -4.17
C ALA A 171 0.70 -17.24 -4.18
N LYS A 172 0.80 -18.43 -3.62
CA LYS A 172 -0.33 -19.33 -3.42
C LYS A 172 -0.60 -19.51 -1.93
N TYR A 173 -1.84 -19.27 -1.50
CA TYR A 173 -2.28 -19.61 -0.15
C TYR A 173 -2.23 -21.14 0.04
N LEU A 174 -1.61 -21.61 1.12
CA LEU A 174 -1.33 -23.03 1.32
C LEU A 174 -2.52 -23.84 1.81
N THR A 175 -3.67 -23.21 2.07
CA THR A 175 -4.90 -23.93 2.43
C THR A 175 -5.94 -23.84 1.31
N ASP A 176 -6.78 -24.86 1.20
CA ASP A 176 -7.89 -24.89 0.22
C ASP A 176 -9.06 -24.07 0.74
N ARG A 177 -9.01 -22.75 0.54
CA ARG A 177 -10.03 -21.78 0.96
C ARG A 177 -10.23 -20.74 -0.12
N ASP A 178 -11.47 -20.37 -0.38
CA ASP A 178 -11.80 -19.24 -1.26
C ASP A 178 -11.46 -17.90 -0.60
N ILE A 179 -11.22 -16.88 -1.43
CA ILE A 179 -10.77 -15.57 -0.96
C ILE A 179 -11.80 -14.85 -0.07
N ALA A 180 -13.09 -15.06 -0.28
CA ALA A 180 -14.13 -14.47 0.54
C ALA A 180 -14.13 -15.07 1.95
N SER A 181 -13.94 -16.39 2.07
CA SER A 181 -13.77 -17.08 3.35
C SER A 181 -12.47 -16.63 4.07
N ILE A 182 -11.37 -16.43 3.33
CA ILE A 182 -10.13 -15.88 3.87
C ILE A 182 -10.39 -14.48 4.42
N ALA A 183 -10.98 -13.58 3.63
CA ALA A 183 -11.26 -12.21 4.04
C ALA A 183 -12.14 -12.15 5.30
N LYS A 184 -13.23 -12.92 5.33
CA LYS A 184 -14.16 -13.00 6.46
C LYS A 184 -13.45 -13.42 7.76
N THR A 185 -12.61 -14.44 7.71
CA THR A 185 -11.89 -14.91 8.89
C THR A 185 -10.72 -13.99 9.28
N THR A 186 -10.08 -13.32 8.31
CA THR A 186 -9.08 -12.28 8.56
C THR A 186 -9.71 -11.09 9.28
N GLU A 187 -10.87 -10.61 8.84
CA GLU A 187 -11.59 -9.55 9.55
C GLU A 187 -11.87 -9.93 11.01
N PHE A 188 -12.32 -11.16 11.26
CA PHE A 188 -12.68 -11.59 12.61
C PHE A 188 -11.45 -11.86 13.49
N ASN A 189 -10.48 -12.63 13.00
CA ASN A 189 -9.36 -13.14 13.79
C ASN A 189 -8.17 -12.15 13.88
N CYS A 190 -7.93 -11.36 12.81
CA CYS A 190 -6.70 -10.59 12.67
C CYS A 190 -6.92 -9.08 12.78
N ARG A 191 -8.18 -8.62 12.69
CA ARG A 191 -8.57 -7.21 12.90
C ARG A 191 -7.79 -6.20 12.03
N PRO A 192 -7.76 -6.37 10.70
CA PRO A 192 -7.13 -5.40 9.81
C PRO A 192 -7.87 -4.06 9.84
N ASP A 193 -7.16 -2.96 9.64
CA ASP A 193 -7.80 -1.65 9.41
C ASP A 193 -8.37 -1.55 7.98
N ALA A 194 -7.77 -2.27 7.02
CA ALA A 194 -8.32 -2.50 5.68
C ALA A 194 -7.81 -3.82 5.10
N ILE A 195 -8.49 -4.33 4.07
CA ILE A 195 -8.06 -5.46 3.27
C ILE A 195 -7.76 -4.99 1.85
N CYS A 196 -6.58 -5.35 1.35
CA CYS A 196 -6.16 -5.13 -0.02
C CYS A 196 -6.32 -6.42 -0.83
N VAL A 197 -6.89 -6.32 -2.03
CA VAL A 197 -7.10 -7.44 -2.95
C VAL A 197 -6.34 -7.15 -4.23
N SER A 198 -5.43 -8.06 -4.60
CA SER A 198 -4.56 -7.96 -5.79
C SER A 198 -5.08 -8.80 -6.96
N GLY A 199 -4.58 -8.49 -8.16
CA GLY A 199 -4.65 -9.38 -9.33
C GLY A 199 -3.72 -10.59 -9.19
N LEU A 200 -3.62 -11.41 -10.22
CA LEU A 200 -2.79 -12.63 -10.20
C LEU A 200 -1.29 -12.31 -10.27
N THR A 201 -0.94 -11.25 -10.97
CA THR A 201 0.45 -10.76 -11.09
C THR A 201 0.53 -9.26 -10.81
N ALA A 202 1.72 -8.76 -10.50
CA ALA A 202 1.96 -7.34 -10.24
C ALA A 202 1.53 -6.49 -11.45
N GLY A 203 0.67 -5.49 -11.21
CA GLY A 203 0.15 -4.61 -12.25
C GLY A 203 -1.02 -5.18 -13.08
N GLU A 204 -1.37 -6.45 -12.91
CA GLU A 204 -2.55 -7.02 -13.54
C GLU A 204 -3.85 -6.54 -12.87
N GLU A 205 -4.88 -6.34 -13.67
CA GLU A 205 -6.19 -5.89 -13.17
C GLU A 205 -6.78 -6.89 -12.17
N THR A 206 -7.17 -6.40 -11.01
CA THR A 206 -7.94 -7.18 -10.05
C THR A 206 -9.35 -7.46 -10.60
N ASP A 207 -9.77 -8.72 -10.55
CA ASP A 207 -11.13 -9.09 -10.97
C ASP A 207 -12.18 -8.41 -10.08
N THR A 208 -13.02 -7.59 -10.69
CA THR A 208 -14.10 -6.88 -10.00
C THR A 208 -15.10 -7.81 -9.31
N GLN A 209 -15.29 -9.04 -9.81
CA GLN A 209 -16.13 -10.04 -9.15
C GLN A 209 -15.50 -10.51 -7.85
N VAL A 210 -14.18 -10.70 -7.82
CA VAL A 210 -13.42 -11.05 -6.61
C VAL A 210 -13.52 -9.93 -5.58
N LEU A 211 -13.30 -8.67 -5.98
CA LEU A 211 -13.50 -7.50 -5.10
C LEU A 211 -14.90 -7.47 -4.50
N THR A 212 -15.93 -7.68 -5.33
CA THR A 212 -17.33 -7.70 -4.91
C THR A 212 -17.61 -8.83 -3.92
N GLN A 213 -17.07 -10.04 -4.15
CA GLN A 213 -17.21 -11.18 -3.25
C GLN A 213 -16.55 -10.91 -1.90
N VAL A 214 -15.32 -10.38 -1.91
CA VAL A 214 -14.62 -9.99 -0.68
C VAL A 214 -15.42 -8.94 0.06
N LYS A 215 -15.82 -7.86 -0.59
CA LYS A 215 -16.59 -6.78 0.03
C LYS A 215 -17.89 -7.27 0.67
N LYS A 216 -18.63 -8.15 0.00
CA LYS A 216 -19.87 -8.75 0.54
C LYS A 216 -19.64 -9.68 1.72
N SER A 217 -18.45 -10.27 1.84
CA SER A 217 -18.12 -11.19 2.94
C SER A 217 -17.76 -10.48 4.25
N LEU A 218 -17.40 -9.21 4.16
CA LEU A 218 -16.96 -8.37 5.29
C LEU A 218 -18.12 -7.59 5.90
N LYS A 219 -18.00 -7.27 7.19
CA LYS A 219 -19.00 -6.47 7.91
C LYS A 219 -18.70 -4.98 7.88
N LYS A 220 -17.45 -4.60 8.18
CA LYS A 220 -17.07 -3.21 8.40
C LYS A 220 -15.68 -2.83 7.87
N THR A 221 -14.82 -3.82 7.57
CA THR A 221 -13.46 -3.54 7.11
C THR A 221 -13.47 -3.01 5.67
N PRO A 222 -12.84 -1.85 5.41
CA PRO A 222 -12.70 -1.33 4.05
C PRO A 222 -11.91 -2.28 3.15
N VAL A 223 -12.27 -2.30 1.86
CA VAL A 223 -11.58 -3.08 0.83
C VAL A 223 -10.92 -2.15 -0.16
N PHE A 224 -9.63 -2.32 -0.39
CA PHE A 224 -8.88 -1.59 -1.41
C PHE A 224 -8.55 -2.49 -2.60
N CYS A 225 -8.80 -2.00 -3.81
CA CYS A 225 -8.24 -2.56 -5.02
C CYS A 225 -6.73 -2.26 -5.03
N ASN A 226 -5.89 -3.28 -5.11
CA ASN A 226 -4.47 -3.12 -4.83
C ASN A 226 -3.56 -3.11 -6.06
N THR A 227 -4.01 -3.64 -7.21
CA THR A 227 -3.22 -3.69 -8.44
C THR A 227 -4.06 -3.42 -9.68
N GLY A 228 -3.37 -3.03 -10.77
CA GLY A 228 -3.93 -2.96 -12.11
C GLY A 228 -4.98 -1.89 -12.36
N CYS A 229 -5.17 -0.94 -11.44
CA CYS A 229 -6.05 0.20 -11.69
C CYS A 229 -5.45 1.14 -12.76
N ASN A 230 -6.29 1.52 -13.72
CA ASN A 230 -5.96 2.48 -14.75
C ASN A 230 -7.19 3.37 -15.08
N LYS A 231 -7.04 4.34 -15.98
CA LYS A 231 -8.10 5.29 -16.32
C LYS A 231 -9.35 4.62 -16.91
N ASP A 232 -9.20 3.47 -17.56
CA ASP A 232 -10.31 2.80 -18.26
C ASP A 232 -11.13 1.90 -17.31
N ASN A 233 -10.54 1.48 -16.17
CA ASN A 233 -11.18 0.55 -15.23
C ASN A 233 -11.49 1.14 -13.85
N ILE A 234 -10.93 2.30 -13.48
CA ILE A 234 -10.99 2.80 -12.10
C ILE A 234 -12.42 2.99 -11.57
N VAL A 235 -13.35 3.46 -12.38
CA VAL A 235 -14.75 3.63 -11.97
C VAL A 235 -15.36 2.26 -11.60
N ARG A 236 -15.13 1.24 -12.41
CA ARG A 236 -15.57 -0.13 -12.15
C ARG A 236 -14.94 -0.69 -10.88
N GLN A 237 -13.63 -0.50 -10.69
CA GLN A 237 -12.92 -0.96 -9.50
C GLN A 237 -13.42 -0.26 -8.23
N LEU A 238 -13.59 1.04 -8.26
CA LEU A 238 -14.13 1.80 -7.13
C LEU A 238 -15.60 1.50 -6.83
N SER A 239 -16.39 1.05 -7.82
CA SER A 239 -17.76 0.60 -7.55
C SER A 239 -17.81 -0.64 -6.65
N ALA A 240 -16.76 -1.49 -6.69
CA ALA A 240 -16.64 -2.74 -5.94
C ALA A 240 -15.70 -2.64 -4.71
N SER A 241 -15.03 -1.50 -4.48
CA SER A 241 -14.07 -1.29 -3.39
C SER A 241 -14.30 0.03 -2.66
N ASP A 242 -13.60 0.25 -1.55
CA ASP A 242 -13.66 1.48 -0.76
C ASP A 242 -12.50 2.44 -1.04
N GLY A 243 -11.57 2.05 -1.91
CA GLY A 243 -10.43 2.82 -2.34
C GLY A 243 -9.53 1.99 -3.25
N ALA A 244 -8.44 2.58 -3.70
CA ALA A 244 -7.47 1.88 -4.53
C ALA A 244 -6.03 2.29 -4.19
N VAL A 245 -5.09 1.36 -4.41
CA VAL A 245 -3.65 1.59 -4.39
C VAL A 245 -3.14 1.51 -5.82
N CYS A 246 -2.52 2.57 -6.32
CA CYS A 246 -2.13 2.73 -7.71
C CYS A 246 -0.66 3.08 -7.86
N ALA A 247 0.00 2.51 -8.86
CA ALA A 247 1.43 2.72 -9.11
C ALA A 247 1.72 2.99 -10.59
N THR A 248 1.94 1.95 -11.37
CA THR A 248 2.47 1.97 -12.75
C THR A 248 1.61 2.81 -13.70
N THR A 249 0.30 2.90 -13.47
CA THR A 249 -0.59 3.74 -14.28
C THR A 249 -0.20 5.22 -14.29
N PHE A 250 0.44 5.71 -13.24
CA PHE A 250 0.89 7.09 -13.07
C PHE A 250 2.25 7.38 -13.69
N LYS A 251 2.99 6.35 -14.06
CA LYS A 251 4.35 6.49 -14.60
C LYS A 251 4.33 6.81 -16.09
N THR A 252 5.36 7.51 -16.55
CA THR A 252 5.58 7.82 -17.98
C THR A 252 5.49 6.53 -18.79
N ASP A 253 4.73 6.54 -19.87
CA ASP A 253 4.43 5.39 -20.74
C ASP A 253 3.79 4.19 -20.06
N GLY A 254 3.37 4.31 -18.78
CA GLY A 254 2.86 3.19 -18.02
C GLY A 254 3.92 2.12 -17.72
N LYS A 255 5.20 2.48 -17.68
CA LYS A 255 6.31 1.56 -17.43
C LYS A 255 6.79 1.65 -15.99
N PHE A 256 7.02 0.48 -15.40
CA PHE A 256 7.40 0.35 -14.00
C PHE A 256 8.64 1.17 -13.61
N GLU A 257 9.67 1.19 -14.44
CA GLU A 257 10.95 1.85 -14.20
C GLU A 257 10.93 3.38 -14.38
N ASN A 258 9.90 3.91 -15.04
CA ASN A 258 9.82 5.33 -15.37
C ASN A 258 9.41 6.21 -14.19
N PRO A 259 9.70 7.52 -14.23
CA PRO A 259 9.19 8.49 -13.25
C PRO A 259 7.67 8.65 -13.34
N VAL A 260 7.10 9.22 -12.30
CA VAL A 260 5.70 9.65 -12.29
C VAL A 260 5.51 10.81 -13.28
N ASP A 261 4.43 10.74 -14.03
CA ASP A 261 3.96 11.78 -14.96
C ASP A 261 2.72 12.47 -14.37
N GLU A 262 2.87 13.74 -14.02
CA GLU A 262 1.78 14.53 -13.41
C GLU A 262 0.53 14.56 -14.28
N SER A 263 0.67 14.61 -15.61
CA SER A 263 -0.47 14.68 -16.53
C SER A 263 -1.32 13.40 -16.48
N ARG A 264 -0.66 12.25 -16.38
CA ARG A 264 -1.32 10.95 -16.24
C ARG A 264 -2.04 10.83 -14.89
N VAL A 265 -1.42 11.33 -13.82
CA VAL A 265 -2.06 11.38 -12.49
C VAL A 265 -3.30 12.25 -12.54
N ARG A 266 -3.22 13.43 -13.12
CA ARG A 266 -4.33 14.39 -13.25
C ARG A 266 -5.48 13.79 -14.06
N GLU A 267 -5.21 13.22 -15.24
CA GLU A 267 -6.22 12.57 -16.08
C GLU A 267 -6.98 11.47 -15.30
N PHE A 268 -6.25 10.62 -14.58
CA PHE A 268 -6.84 9.57 -13.75
C PHE A 268 -7.69 10.15 -12.61
N MET A 269 -7.15 11.14 -11.88
CA MET A 269 -7.85 11.72 -10.73
C MET A 269 -9.06 12.55 -11.13
N ASP A 270 -9.09 13.13 -12.31
CA ASP A 270 -10.28 13.82 -12.81
C ASP A 270 -11.45 12.83 -13.03
N ILE A 271 -11.17 11.63 -13.55
CA ILE A 271 -12.16 10.55 -13.65
C ILE A 271 -12.67 10.15 -12.25
N VAL A 272 -11.76 9.99 -11.28
CA VAL A 272 -12.12 9.65 -9.90
C VAL A 272 -12.99 10.74 -9.27
N LYS A 273 -12.64 12.01 -9.44
CA LYS A 273 -13.42 13.16 -8.93
C LYS A 273 -14.84 13.20 -9.50
N GLU A 274 -14.99 12.96 -10.81
CA GLU A 274 -16.30 12.89 -11.43
C GLU A 274 -17.13 11.72 -10.89
N TYR A 275 -16.52 10.55 -10.72
CA TYR A 275 -17.21 9.43 -10.11
C TYR A 275 -17.65 9.71 -8.67
N ARG A 276 -16.80 10.36 -7.86
CA ARG A 276 -17.15 10.72 -6.47
C ARG A 276 -18.37 11.66 -6.35
N LYS A 277 -18.67 12.48 -7.36
CA LYS A 277 -19.88 13.32 -7.39
C LYS A 277 -21.18 12.50 -7.49
N THR A 278 -21.07 11.23 -7.87
CA THR A 278 -22.23 10.33 -7.99
C THR A 278 -22.51 9.51 -6.72
N LEU A 279 -21.65 9.60 -5.69
CA LEU A 279 -21.76 8.91 -4.41
C LEU A 279 -22.49 9.74 -3.36
#